data_d14270dff1e498abaa1d1e4d0515eaf0
#
_entry.id   d14270dff1e498abaa1d1e4d0515eaf0
#
_cell.length_a   1.000
_cell.length_b   1.000
_cell.length_c   1.000
_cell.angle_alpha   90.00
_cell.angle_beta   90.00
_cell.angle_gamma   90.00
#
_symmetry.space_group_name_H-M   'P 1'
#
loop_
_entity.id
_entity.type
_entity.pdbx_description
1 polymer ?
#
loop_
_entity_poly.entity_id
_entity_poly.type
_entity_poly.pdbx_seq_one_letter_code
_entity_poly.pdbx_strand_id
1 'polypeptide(L)'
;MAFAEILVGDGPLSPAERDYLVEHIERRTTQGGGYYLELYRTSVGLLERLAGTRFSGLDFSRRLALITHNRLSSSTVRPEETLGRFPREVREVRTRAVPDLIGGYYASPAGWAVVGYSAFPGTCGDLARYTSSER
;
A
#
# COMPACT_ATOMS: atom_id res chain seq x y z
N MET A 1 -5.69 6.35 -2.92
CA MET A 1 -6.44 6.05 -1.66
C MET A 1 -7.32 4.82 -1.80
N ALA A 2 -8.26 4.78 -2.75
CA ALA A 2 -9.17 3.63 -2.92
C ALA A 2 -8.48 2.26 -3.06
N PHE A 3 -7.28 2.22 -3.64
CA PHE A 3 -6.48 1.01 -3.71
C PHE A 3 -5.90 0.63 -2.33
N ALA A 4 -5.41 1.60 -1.58
CA ALA A 4 -4.88 1.37 -0.24
C ALA A 4 -5.95 0.81 0.71
N GLU A 5 -7.19 1.26 0.61
CA GLU A 5 -8.31 0.74 1.40
C GLU A 5 -8.50 -0.77 1.24
N ILE A 6 -8.29 -1.28 0.02
CA ILE A 6 -8.39 -2.72 -0.25
C ILE A 6 -7.16 -3.47 0.28
N LEU A 7 -5.97 -2.85 0.23
CA LEU A 7 -4.73 -3.52 0.62
C LEU A 7 -4.59 -3.71 2.13
N VAL A 8 -5.07 -2.77 2.93
CA VAL A 8 -4.76 -2.69 4.36
C VAL A 8 -5.98 -2.82 5.27
N GLY A 9 -7.20 -2.79 4.75
CA GLY A 9 -8.37 -2.75 5.59
C GLY A 9 -9.56 -3.56 5.10
N ASP A 10 -10.52 -3.72 6.00
CA ASP A 10 -11.79 -4.35 5.72
C ASP A 10 -12.88 -3.32 5.36
N GLY A 11 -12.47 -2.08 5.06
CA GLY A 11 -13.38 -0.99 4.75
C GLY A 11 -12.65 0.33 4.58
N PRO A 12 -13.39 1.45 4.55
CA PRO A 12 -12.82 2.77 4.37
C PRO A 12 -11.80 3.10 5.47
N LEU A 13 -10.70 3.76 5.07
CA LEU A 13 -9.71 4.27 6.01
C LEU A 13 -10.31 5.41 6.85
N SER A 14 -9.91 5.48 8.12
CA SER A 14 -10.23 6.63 8.97
C SER A 14 -9.58 7.92 8.43
N PRO A 15 -10.06 9.12 8.82
CA PRO A 15 -9.42 10.36 8.41
C PRO A 15 -7.92 10.42 8.75
N ALA A 16 -7.52 9.95 9.93
CA ALA A 16 -6.11 9.91 10.34
C ALA A 16 -5.26 8.98 9.46
N GLU A 17 -5.76 7.80 9.14
CA GLU A 17 -5.10 6.86 8.23
C GLU A 17 -4.94 7.44 6.84
N ARG A 18 -5.97 8.12 6.33
CA ARG A 18 -5.92 8.83 5.05
C ARG A 18 -4.86 9.91 5.03
N ASP A 19 -4.83 10.73 6.06
CA ASP A 19 -3.87 11.85 6.15
C ASP A 19 -2.43 11.33 6.13
N TYR A 20 -2.15 10.28 6.87
CA TYR A 20 -0.82 9.62 6.85
C TYR A 20 -0.45 9.08 5.48
N LEU A 21 -1.37 8.41 4.80
CA LEU A 21 -1.09 7.87 3.46
C LEU A 21 -0.96 8.97 2.41
N VAL A 22 -1.76 10.03 2.49
CA VAL A 22 -1.62 11.20 1.62
C VAL A 22 -0.24 11.81 1.80
N GLU A 23 0.17 12.06 3.03
CA GLU A 23 1.50 12.60 3.34
C GLU A 23 2.62 11.69 2.83
N HIS A 24 2.49 10.38 3.02
CA HIS A 24 3.43 9.40 2.50
C HIS A 24 3.55 9.48 0.98
N ILE A 25 2.42 9.47 0.26
CA ILE A 25 2.39 9.54 -1.20
C ILE A 25 2.97 10.88 -1.69
N GLU A 26 2.59 11.99 -1.07
CA GLU A 26 3.12 13.31 -1.42
C GLU A 26 4.63 13.37 -1.26
N ARG A 27 5.14 12.89 -0.15
CA ARG A 27 6.58 12.84 0.11
C ARG A 27 7.30 11.97 -0.92
N ARG A 28 6.76 10.80 -1.25
CA ARG A 28 7.34 9.91 -2.26
C ARG A 28 7.33 10.53 -3.65
N THR A 29 6.24 11.19 -4.02
CA THR A 29 6.07 11.75 -5.38
C THR A 29 6.83 13.07 -5.58
N THR A 30 7.13 13.80 -4.52
CA THR A 30 7.90 15.06 -4.59
C THR A 30 9.40 14.86 -4.38
N GLN A 31 9.81 13.79 -3.74
CA GLN A 31 11.21 13.42 -3.50
C GLN A 31 11.60 12.24 -4.40
N GLY A 32 12.87 12.14 -4.79
CA GLY A 32 13.36 10.96 -5.50
C GLY A 32 13.25 10.97 -7.02
N GLY A 33 13.28 12.12 -7.67
CA GLY A 33 13.50 12.23 -9.12
C GLY A 33 12.33 11.76 -9.99
N GLY A 34 11.11 11.75 -9.49
CA GLY A 34 9.91 11.44 -10.27
C GLY A 34 9.59 9.95 -10.42
N TYR A 35 10.42 9.05 -9.89
CA TYR A 35 10.18 7.60 -9.96
C TYR A 35 8.83 7.18 -9.37
N TYR A 36 8.55 7.60 -8.14
CA TYR A 36 7.28 7.26 -7.48
C TYR A 36 6.08 7.96 -8.10
N LEU A 37 6.24 9.15 -8.63
CA LEU A 37 5.19 9.84 -9.37
C LEU A 37 4.75 9.01 -10.58
N GLU A 38 5.69 8.53 -11.37
CA GLU A 38 5.39 7.67 -12.51
C GLU A 38 4.82 6.32 -12.08
N LEU A 39 5.34 5.72 -11.02
CA LEU A 39 4.83 4.48 -10.46
C LEU A 39 3.35 4.61 -10.07
N TYR A 40 2.99 5.67 -9.34
CA TYR A 40 1.59 5.88 -8.92
C TYR A 40 0.69 6.27 -10.10
N ARG A 41 1.17 7.01 -11.08
CA ARG A 41 0.43 7.27 -12.32
C ARG A 41 0.15 5.98 -13.09
N THR A 42 1.13 5.13 -13.23
CA THR A 42 0.99 3.81 -13.86
C THR A 42 -0.02 2.96 -13.09
N SER A 43 0.03 2.99 -11.78
CA SER A 43 -0.90 2.24 -10.92
C SER A 43 -2.35 2.69 -11.12
N VAL A 44 -2.61 3.98 -11.08
CA VAL A 44 -3.95 4.54 -11.31
C VAL A 44 -4.43 4.19 -12.71
N GLY A 45 -3.59 4.40 -13.71
CA GLY A 45 -3.92 4.06 -15.11
C GLY A 45 -4.24 2.59 -15.31
N LEU A 46 -3.50 1.69 -14.67
CA LEU A 46 -3.79 0.26 -14.69
C LEU A 46 -5.15 -0.06 -14.07
N LEU A 47 -5.40 0.45 -12.87
CA LEU A 47 -6.66 0.21 -12.16
C LEU A 47 -7.88 0.68 -12.96
N GLU A 48 -7.78 1.86 -13.58
CA GLU A 48 -8.87 2.39 -14.41
C GLU A 48 -9.06 1.61 -15.71
N ARG A 49 -7.99 1.17 -16.34
CA ARG A 49 -8.08 0.30 -17.53
C ARG A 49 -8.69 -1.06 -17.21
N LEU A 50 -8.33 -1.66 -16.08
CA LEU A 50 -8.91 -2.94 -15.64
C LEU A 50 -10.37 -2.78 -15.23
N ALA A 51 -10.73 -1.65 -14.62
CA ALA A 51 -12.10 -1.37 -14.21
C ALA A 51 -13.01 -0.97 -15.38
N GLY A 52 -12.46 -0.42 -16.45
CA GLY A 52 -13.23 0.18 -17.55
C GLY A 52 -13.93 1.49 -17.16
N THR A 53 -13.65 2.01 -15.98
CA THR A 53 -14.20 3.24 -15.42
C THR A 53 -13.27 3.77 -14.33
N ARG A 54 -13.66 4.87 -13.68
CA ARG A 54 -12.89 5.40 -12.53
C ARG A 54 -12.91 4.40 -11.37
N PHE A 55 -11.75 3.88 -10.99
CA PHE A 55 -11.60 2.87 -9.94
C PHE A 55 -12.18 3.34 -8.59
N SER A 56 -11.92 4.60 -8.22
CA SER A 56 -12.45 5.18 -6.98
C SER A 56 -13.96 5.31 -6.94
N GLY A 57 -14.62 5.27 -8.09
CA GLY A 57 -16.09 5.28 -8.19
C GLY A 57 -16.75 3.92 -7.98
N LEU A 58 -15.99 2.84 -7.97
CA LEU A 58 -16.51 1.50 -7.69
C LEU A 58 -16.77 1.34 -6.19
N ASP A 59 -17.76 0.52 -5.84
CA ASP A 59 -17.96 0.11 -4.44
C ASP A 59 -16.81 -0.80 -3.96
N PHE A 60 -16.72 -1.00 -2.64
CA PHE A 60 -15.66 -1.79 -2.03
C PHE A 60 -15.61 -3.22 -2.58
N SER A 61 -16.76 -3.87 -2.73
CA SER A 61 -16.83 -5.26 -3.24
C SER A 61 -16.29 -5.39 -4.66
N ARG A 62 -16.60 -4.44 -5.53
CA ARG A 62 -16.12 -4.44 -6.92
C ARG A 62 -14.63 -4.15 -6.99
N ARG A 63 -14.14 -3.22 -6.19
CA ARG A 63 -12.71 -2.93 -6.08
C ARG A 63 -11.94 -4.16 -5.59
N LEU A 64 -12.43 -4.81 -4.54
CA LEU A 64 -11.84 -6.03 -4.00
C LEU A 64 -11.82 -7.16 -5.04
N ALA A 65 -12.93 -7.38 -5.74
CA ALA A 65 -13.03 -8.40 -6.78
C ALA A 65 -12.02 -8.15 -7.91
N LEU A 66 -11.86 -6.90 -8.35
CA LEU A 66 -10.92 -6.52 -9.40
C LEU A 66 -9.47 -6.79 -8.98
N ILE A 67 -9.11 -6.41 -7.76
CA ILE A 67 -7.77 -6.61 -7.23
C ILE A 67 -7.47 -8.09 -7.03
N THR A 68 -8.41 -8.85 -6.51
CA THR A 68 -8.29 -10.29 -6.31
C THR A 68 -8.17 -11.04 -7.64
N HIS A 69 -9.03 -10.73 -8.61
CA HIS A 69 -9.02 -11.36 -9.92
C HIS A 69 -7.70 -11.14 -10.66
N ASN A 70 -7.13 -9.95 -10.58
CA ASN A 70 -5.87 -9.61 -11.20
C ASN A 70 -4.65 -9.85 -10.28
N ARG A 71 -4.85 -10.36 -9.10
CA ARG A 71 -3.82 -10.68 -8.09
C ARG A 71 -2.92 -9.49 -7.74
N LEU A 72 -3.47 -8.30 -7.73
CA LEU A 72 -2.71 -7.06 -7.51
C LEU A 72 -2.24 -6.87 -6.07
N SER A 73 -2.84 -7.56 -5.11
CA SER A 73 -2.42 -7.51 -3.70
C SER A 73 -1.19 -8.36 -3.39
N SER A 74 -0.78 -9.23 -4.31
CA SER A 74 0.42 -10.05 -4.14
C SER A 74 1.68 -9.24 -4.45
N SER A 75 2.58 -9.12 -3.50
CA SER A 75 3.86 -8.41 -3.67
C SER A 75 4.91 -9.20 -4.46
N THR A 76 4.69 -10.50 -4.65
CA THR A 76 5.63 -11.37 -5.34
C THR A 76 5.01 -11.96 -6.60
N VAL A 77 5.81 -12.08 -7.64
CA VAL A 77 5.43 -12.74 -8.91
C VAL A 77 6.24 -14.03 -9.05
N ARG A 78 5.56 -15.13 -9.15
CA ARG A 78 6.21 -16.42 -9.39
C ARG A 78 6.52 -16.56 -10.89
N PRO A 79 7.63 -17.24 -11.25
CA PRO A 79 7.99 -17.41 -12.67
C PRO A 79 6.90 -18.07 -13.52
N GLU A 80 6.15 -18.98 -12.93
CA GLU A 80 5.07 -19.71 -13.59
C GLU A 80 3.75 -18.94 -13.69
N GLU A 81 3.64 -17.75 -13.10
CA GLU A 81 2.42 -16.97 -13.14
C GLU A 81 2.18 -16.30 -14.47
N THR A 82 0.96 -16.45 -14.98
CA THR A 82 0.46 -15.64 -16.09
C THR A 82 -0.10 -14.32 -15.53
N LEU A 83 0.45 -13.21 -15.96
CA LEU A 83 0.04 -11.88 -15.47
C LEU A 83 -1.19 -11.30 -16.20
N GLY A 84 -1.78 -12.08 -17.15
CA GLY A 84 -2.99 -11.65 -17.86
C GLY A 84 -2.78 -10.40 -18.71
N ARG A 85 -3.74 -9.47 -18.64
CA ARG A 85 -3.67 -8.18 -19.35
C ARG A 85 -2.67 -7.24 -18.68
N PHE A 86 -1.96 -6.44 -19.48
CA PHE A 86 -0.99 -5.45 -19.00
C PHE A 86 0.10 -6.03 -18.08
N PRO A 87 0.83 -7.06 -18.53
CA PRO A 87 1.73 -7.81 -17.63
C PRO A 87 2.85 -6.96 -17.03
N ARG A 88 3.35 -5.96 -17.76
CA ARG A 88 4.39 -5.05 -17.27
C ARG A 88 3.88 -4.18 -16.13
N GLU A 89 2.74 -3.54 -16.32
CA GLU A 89 2.13 -2.65 -15.34
C GLU A 89 1.66 -3.44 -14.10
N VAL A 90 1.09 -4.62 -14.29
CA VAL A 90 0.72 -5.52 -13.20
C VAL A 90 1.94 -5.88 -12.35
N ARG A 91 3.05 -6.21 -12.98
CA ARG A 91 4.29 -6.53 -12.28
C ARG A 91 4.80 -5.34 -11.46
N GLU A 92 4.82 -4.15 -12.05
CA GLU A 92 5.24 -2.93 -11.35
C GLU A 92 4.36 -2.63 -10.14
N VAL A 93 3.05 -2.71 -10.30
CA VAL A 93 2.11 -2.50 -9.19
C VAL A 93 2.36 -3.51 -8.07
N ARG A 94 2.44 -4.79 -8.40
CA ARG A 94 2.62 -5.87 -7.41
C ARG A 94 3.94 -5.78 -6.67
N THR A 95 5.03 -5.50 -7.38
CA THR A 95 6.38 -5.58 -6.79
C THR A 95 6.87 -4.25 -6.22
N ARG A 96 6.24 -3.13 -6.56
CA ARG A 96 6.71 -1.80 -6.16
C ARG A 96 5.64 -0.94 -5.51
N ALA A 97 4.50 -0.71 -6.17
CA ALA A 97 3.46 0.15 -5.62
C ALA A 97 2.79 -0.45 -4.37
N VAL A 98 2.44 -1.72 -4.40
CA VAL A 98 1.82 -2.41 -3.26
C VAL A 98 2.73 -2.42 -2.03
N PRO A 99 4.01 -2.83 -2.12
CA PRO A 99 4.91 -2.75 -0.97
C PRO A 99 5.10 -1.33 -0.43
N ASP A 100 5.16 -0.34 -1.29
CA ASP A 100 5.32 1.06 -0.86
C ASP A 100 4.08 1.58 -0.10
N LEU A 101 2.88 1.27 -0.58
CA LEU A 101 1.62 1.65 0.09
C LEU A 101 1.46 0.93 1.43
N ILE A 102 1.72 -0.36 1.46
CA ILE A 102 1.65 -1.16 2.70
C ILE A 102 2.69 -0.66 3.71
N GLY A 103 3.92 -0.41 3.26
CA GLY A 103 4.98 0.15 4.09
C GLY A 103 4.61 1.51 4.66
N GLY A 104 4.00 2.38 3.85
CA GLY A 104 3.53 3.69 4.29
C GLY A 104 2.43 3.59 5.35
N TYR A 105 1.48 2.67 5.18
CA TYR A 105 0.43 2.44 6.18
C TYR A 105 1.00 1.93 7.51
N TYR A 106 1.84 0.89 7.48
CA TYR A 106 2.40 0.31 8.70
C TYR A 106 3.49 1.17 9.36
N ALA A 107 3.97 2.21 8.69
CA ALA A 107 4.79 3.24 9.32
C ALA A 107 3.97 4.30 10.06
N SER A 108 2.63 4.24 9.99
CA SER A 108 1.72 5.15 10.68
C SER A 108 1.33 4.63 12.07
N PRO A 109 0.90 5.50 13.01
CA PRO A 109 0.39 5.06 14.31
C PRO A 109 -0.78 4.08 14.23
N ALA A 110 -1.66 4.23 13.25
CA ALA A 110 -2.77 3.31 13.01
C ALA A 110 -2.26 1.91 12.62
N GLY A 111 -1.26 1.83 11.76
CA GLY A 111 -0.61 0.57 11.39
C GLY A 111 0.10 -0.09 12.58
N TRP A 112 0.74 0.70 13.43
CA TRP A 112 1.36 0.17 14.67
C TRP A 112 0.33 -0.42 15.62
N ALA A 113 -0.82 0.23 15.76
CA ALA A 113 -1.91 -0.28 16.60
C ALA A 113 -2.42 -1.65 16.12
N VAL A 114 -2.54 -1.84 14.81
CA VAL A 114 -2.97 -3.12 14.21
C VAL A 114 -2.01 -4.26 14.55
N VAL A 115 -0.69 -4.01 14.58
CA VAL A 115 0.32 -5.02 14.91
C VAL A 115 0.70 -5.04 16.40
N GLY A 116 0.03 -4.27 17.24
CA GLY A 116 0.21 -4.25 18.68
C GLY A 116 1.38 -3.40 19.20
N TYR A 117 1.98 -2.56 18.38
CA TYR A 117 2.99 -1.61 18.83
C TYR A 117 2.36 -0.41 19.52
N SER A 118 2.80 -0.09 20.72
CA SER A 118 2.37 1.09 21.49
C SER A 118 3.32 2.28 21.34
N ALA A 119 4.52 2.06 20.81
CA ALA A 119 5.51 3.09 20.60
C ALA A 119 6.31 2.81 19.32
N PHE A 120 6.85 3.87 18.70
CA PHE A 120 7.66 3.72 17.51
C PHE A 120 8.99 3.02 17.84
N PRO A 121 9.37 1.97 17.08
CA PRO A 121 10.67 1.33 17.25
C PRO A 121 11.81 2.34 17.04
N GLY A 122 12.79 2.34 17.92
CA GLY A 122 13.93 3.24 17.86
C GLY A 122 13.82 4.50 18.72
N THR A 123 12.76 4.65 19.50
CA THR A 123 12.75 5.66 20.58
C THR A 123 13.62 5.20 21.74
N CYS A 124 14.22 6.16 22.45
CA CYS A 124 15.11 5.84 23.58
C CYS A 124 14.45 4.97 24.66
N GLY A 125 13.13 5.09 24.81
CA GLY A 125 12.36 4.26 25.74
C GLY A 125 12.33 2.78 25.35
N ASP A 126 12.31 2.49 24.06
CA ASP A 126 12.25 1.12 23.56
C ASP A 126 13.58 0.39 23.75
N LEU A 127 14.69 1.07 23.51
CA LEU A 127 16.03 0.51 23.74
C LEU A 127 16.24 0.14 25.22
N ALA A 128 15.78 0.97 26.15
CA ALA A 128 15.85 0.68 27.57
C ALA A 128 15.04 -0.58 27.98
N ARG A 129 13.91 -0.82 27.30
CA ARG A 129 13.10 -2.03 27.52
C ARG A 129 13.82 -3.29 27.07
N TYR A 130 14.47 -3.27 25.92
CA TYR A 130 15.17 -4.44 25.39
C TYR A 130 16.45 -4.75 26.18
N THR A 131 17.14 -3.76 26.68
CA THR A 131 18.36 -3.96 27.47
C THR A 131 18.10 -4.39 28.91
N SER A 132 16.92 -4.09 29.47
CA SER A 132 16.57 -4.50 30.82
C SER A 132 16.03 -5.92 30.95
N SER A 133 15.64 -6.56 29.84
CA SER A 133 15.11 -7.93 29.84
C SER A 133 16.17 -9.03 29.81
N GLU A 134 17.42 -8.69 29.60
CA GLU A 134 18.55 -9.64 29.60
C GLU A 134 19.22 -9.83 30.96
N ARG A 135 18.63 -9.29 31.99
CA ARG A 135 19.09 -9.43 33.34
C ARG A 135 18.08 -10.20 34.21
#